data_b92013e3dc3346228e2f77c5897ad1c7
#
_entry.id   b92013e3dc3346228e2f77c5897ad1c7
#
_cell.length_a   1.000
_cell.length_b   1.000
_cell.length_c   1.000
_cell.angle_alpha   90.00
_cell.angle_beta   90.00
_cell.angle_gamma   90.00
#
_symmetry.space_group_name_H-M   'P 1'
#
loop_
_entity.id
_entity.type
_entity.pdbx_description
1 polymer ?
#
loop_
_entity_poly.entity_id
_entity_poly.type
_entity_poly.pdbx_seq_one_letter_code
_entity_poly.pdbx_strand_id
1 'polypeptide(L)'
;MPFGMIHQHEDLEYGKASELAVLPMINKHFNDNAVASSEVYSTQDFFSQNAVYELKSRKIVHNLYPTALIGCNKAILKQEDREKSLYFVFSYLDGLFYIKYDEQRFSEWKSVFQRNARLGCRDLPHEVFHIPYNALTRINE
;
A
#
# COMPACT_ATOMS: atom_id res chain seq x y z
N MET A 1 -15.58 -6.00 -26.23
CA MET A 1 -15.05 -6.14 -24.87
C MET A 1 -15.97 -5.48 -23.87
N PRO A 2 -16.27 -6.12 -22.75
CA PRO A 2 -17.00 -5.43 -21.69
C PRO A 2 -16.20 -4.21 -21.20
N PHE A 3 -16.89 -3.13 -20.98
CA PHE A 3 -16.29 -1.85 -20.56
C PHE A 3 -15.44 -1.99 -19.27
N GLY A 4 -15.86 -2.85 -18.33
CA GLY A 4 -15.14 -3.09 -17.08
C GLY A 4 -13.77 -3.76 -17.24
N MET A 5 -13.54 -4.53 -18.30
CA MET A 5 -12.25 -5.18 -18.55
C MET A 5 -11.18 -4.18 -19.03
N ILE A 6 -11.58 -3.14 -19.74
CA ILE A 6 -10.66 -2.09 -20.19
C ILE A 6 -10.14 -1.31 -18.97
N HIS A 7 -11.01 -0.96 -18.04
CA HIS A 7 -10.61 -0.26 -16.81
C HIS A 7 -9.70 -1.08 -15.91
N GLN A 8 -9.95 -2.37 -15.76
CA GLN A 8 -9.08 -3.27 -14.99
C GLN A 8 -7.67 -3.34 -15.58
N HIS A 9 -7.57 -3.40 -16.89
CA HIS A 9 -6.27 -3.45 -17.58
C HIS A 9 -5.48 -2.16 -17.39
N GLU A 10 -6.13 -1.00 -17.52
CA GLU A 10 -5.51 0.30 -17.28
C GLU A 10 -5.03 0.45 -15.83
N ASP A 11 -5.81 0.00 -14.85
CA ASP A 11 -5.44 0.06 -13.44
C ASP A 11 -4.24 -0.85 -13.13
N LEU A 12 -4.17 -2.04 -13.71
CA LEU A 12 -3.03 -2.93 -13.56
C LEU A 12 -1.75 -2.35 -14.18
N GLU A 13 -1.84 -1.75 -15.36
CA GLU A 13 -0.70 -1.10 -16.00
C GLU A 13 -0.21 0.11 -15.20
N TYR A 14 -1.13 0.90 -14.66
CA TYR A 14 -0.80 2.03 -13.80
C TYR A 14 -0.07 1.56 -12.54
N GLY A 15 -0.53 0.49 -11.90
CA GLY A 15 0.10 -0.09 -10.72
C GLY A 15 1.52 -0.56 -11.00
N LYS A 16 1.75 -1.27 -12.10
CA LYS A 16 3.09 -1.73 -12.50
C LYS A 16 4.03 -0.58 -12.82
N ALA A 17 3.55 0.43 -13.53
CA ALA A 17 4.34 1.62 -13.84
C ALA A 17 4.74 2.36 -12.57
N SER A 18 3.82 2.48 -11.61
CA SER A 18 4.09 3.08 -10.30
C SER A 18 5.14 2.30 -9.51
N GLU A 19 5.07 0.97 -9.51
CA GLU A 19 6.07 0.12 -8.84
C GLU A 19 7.46 0.34 -9.41
N LEU A 20 7.60 0.35 -10.74
CA LEU A 20 8.88 0.56 -11.39
C LEU A 20 9.47 1.94 -11.12
N ALA A 21 8.62 2.98 -11.04
CA ALA A 21 9.07 4.35 -10.78
C ALA A 21 9.42 4.57 -9.30
N VAL A 22 8.71 3.93 -8.39
CA VAL A 22 8.81 4.17 -6.95
C VAL A 22 9.99 3.43 -6.31
N LEU A 23 10.32 2.23 -6.80
CA LEU A 23 11.35 1.40 -6.18
C LEU A 23 12.72 2.10 -6.03
N PRO A 24 13.25 2.80 -7.05
CA PRO A 24 14.50 3.54 -6.87
C PRO A 24 14.40 4.65 -5.82
N MET A 25 13.25 5.29 -5.70
CA MET A 25 13.02 6.35 -4.72
C MET A 25 13.01 5.79 -3.29
N ILE A 26 12.39 4.63 -3.09
CA ILE A 26 12.40 3.91 -1.81
C ILE A 26 13.85 3.56 -1.43
N ASN A 27 14.57 2.95 -2.34
CA ASN A 27 15.96 2.53 -2.08
C ASN A 27 16.87 3.71 -1.75
N LYS A 28 16.65 4.84 -2.41
CA LYS A 28 17.42 6.07 -2.12
C LYS A 28 17.07 6.63 -0.73
N HIS A 29 15.78 6.74 -0.44
CA HIS A 29 15.32 7.33 0.82
C HIS A 29 15.74 6.50 2.04
N PHE A 30 15.55 5.18 1.97
CA PHE A 30 15.85 4.26 3.08
C PHE A 30 17.27 3.72 3.05
N ASN A 31 18.07 4.10 2.06
CA ASN A 31 19.42 3.55 1.83
C ASN A 31 19.38 2.02 1.83
N ASP A 32 18.53 1.46 0.99
CA ASP A 32 18.22 0.03 0.95
C ASP A 32 18.41 -0.52 -0.46
N ASN A 33 18.38 -1.84 -0.58
CA ASN A 33 18.49 -2.59 -1.83
C ASN A 33 17.26 -3.47 -2.04
N ALA A 34 16.06 -2.92 -1.85
CA ALA A 34 14.83 -3.65 -2.04
C ALA A 34 14.62 -4.02 -3.50
N VAL A 35 14.01 -5.18 -3.71
CA VAL A 35 13.65 -5.70 -5.02
C VAL A 35 12.18 -6.05 -5.04
N ALA A 36 11.58 -6.03 -6.23
CA ALA A 36 10.20 -6.42 -6.41
C ALA A 36 10.02 -7.91 -6.13
N SER A 37 8.86 -8.28 -5.58
CA SER A 37 8.52 -9.68 -5.35
C SER A 37 8.46 -10.43 -6.67
N SER A 38 9.05 -11.62 -6.72
CA SER A 38 8.93 -12.56 -7.84
C SER A 38 7.66 -13.40 -7.74
N GLU A 39 6.97 -13.38 -6.62
CA GLU A 39 5.75 -14.15 -6.40
C GLU A 39 4.51 -13.38 -6.87
N VAL A 40 3.70 -14.01 -7.73
CA VAL A 40 2.49 -13.40 -8.29
C VAL A 40 1.47 -13.05 -7.21
N TYR A 41 1.42 -13.85 -6.14
CA TYR A 41 0.46 -13.69 -5.05
C TYR A 41 1.09 -13.15 -3.77
N SER A 42 2.21 -12.44 -3.90
CA SER A 42 2.84 -11.81 -2.73
C SER A 42 1.91 -10.77 -2.10
N THR A 43 1.81 -10.79 -0.77
CA THR A 43 0.99 -9.83 -0.03
C THR A 43 1.61 -8.43 -0.03
N GLN A 44 2.94 -8.35 -0.13
CA GLN A 44 3.70 -7.10 -0.18
C GLN A 44 4.48 -7.00 -1.50
N ASP A 45 4.92 -5.79 -1.83
CA ASP A 45 5.44 -5.48 -3.16
C ASP A 45 6.96 -5.55 -3.28
N PHE A 46 7.70 -5.07 -2.26
CA PHE A 46 9.16 -5.00 -2.31
C PHE A 46 9.78 -5.59 -1.06
N PHE A 47 10.95 -6.20 -1.23
CA PHE A 47 11.64 -6.89 -0.14
C PHE A 47 13.12 -6.58 -0.17
N SER A 48 13.69 -6.34 1.01
CA SER A 48 15.13 -6.31 1.22
C SER A 48 15.51 -7.22 2.37
N GLN A 49 16.80 -7.24 2.73
CA GLN A 49 17.24 -8.01 3.88
C GLN A 49 16.62 -7.53 5.20
N ASN A 50 16.38 -6.23 5.33
CA ASN A 50 15.96 -5.63 6.58
C ASN A 50 14.53 -5.08 6.57
N ALA A 51 13.87 -5.00 5.42
CA ALA A 51 12.60 -4.32 5.31
C ALA A 51 11.68 -4.96 4.27
N VAL A 52 10.40 -4.75 4.47
CA VAL A 52 9.32 -5.09 3.55
C VAL A 52 8.52 -3.83 3.27
N TYR A 53 8.16 -3.62 2.02
CA TYR A 53 7.42 -2.43 1.58
C TYR A 53 6.15 -2.85 0.85
N GLU A 54 5.03 -2.25 1.24
CA GLU A 54 3.75 -2.37 0.55
C GLU A 54 3.43 -1.02 -0.09
N LEU A 55 3.27 -1.02 -1.41
CA LEU A 55 2.96 0.20 -2.16
C LEU A 55 1.46 0.28 -2.43
N LYS A 56 0.89 1.45 -2.18
CA LYS A 56 -0.47 1.82 -2.56
C LYS A 56 -0.43 3.06 -3.44
N SER A 57 -0.85 2.91 -4.69
CA SER A 57 -0.94 4.03 -5.63
C SER A 57 -2.38 4.55 -5.66
N ARG A 58 -2.54 5.85 -5.51
CA ARG A 58 -3.84 6.52 -5.51
C ARG A 58 -3.78 7.73 -6.44
N LYS A 59 -4.77 7.86 -7.32
CA LYS A 59 -4.87 8.98 -8.28
C LYS A 59 -5.55 10.20 -7.64
N ILE A 60 -5.16 10.53 -6.42
CA ILE A 60 -5.68 11.66 -5.64
C ILE A 60 -4.51 12.35 -4.93
N VAL A 61 -4.72 13.55 -4.42
CA VAL A 61 -3.76 14.19 -3.52
C VAL A 61 -3.83 13.56 -2.13
N HIS A 62 -2.72 13.59 -1.38
CA HIS A 62 -2.59 12.84 -0.13
C HIS A 62 -3.57 13.25 0.97
N ASN A 63 -4.06 14.47 0.96
CA ASN A 63 -4.95 15.00 1.99
C ASN A 63 -6.39 15.21 1.51
N LEU A 64 -6.78 14.59 0.40
CA LEU A 64 -8.16 14.67 -0.09
C LEU A 64 -9.15 14.08 0.91
N TYR A 65 -8.77 12.99 1.57
CA TYR A 65 -9.55 12.34 2.62
C TYR A 65 -8.81 12.41 3.95
N PRO A 66 -9.55 12.39 5.09
CA PRO A 66 -8.90 12.46 6.42
C PRO A 66 -7.97 11.30 6.71
N THR A 67 -8.23 10.13 6.11
CA THR A 67 -7.46 8.91 6.36
C THR A 67 -7.09 8.20 5.07
N ALA A 68 -5.96 7.50 5.12
CA ALA A 68 -5.55 6.55 4.09
C ALA A 68 -5.91 5.14 4.57
N LEU A 69 -6.52 4.34 3.70
CA LEU A 69 -6.98 2.99 4.05
C LEU A 69 -5.98 1.95 3.57
N ILE A 70 -5.67 1.00 4.46
CA ILE A 70 -4.91 -0.19 4.08
C ILE A 70 -5.51 -1.41 4.78
N GLY A 71 -5.65 -2.53 4.05
CA GLY A 71 -6.18 -3.75 4.63
C GLY A 71 -5.26 -4.31 5.71
N CYS A 72 -5.83 -4.78 6.82
CA CYS A 72 -5.06 -5.34 7.93
C CYS A 72 -4.25 -6.58 7.50
N ASN A 73 -4.68 -7.29 6.47
CA ASN A 73 -3.93 -8.42 5.91
C ASN A 73 -2.55 -8.01 5.37
N LYS A 74 -2.37 -6.74 5.00
CA LYS A 74 -1.09 -6.23 4.50
C LYS A 74 -0.03 -6.11 5.59
N ALA A 75 -0.43 -6.14 6.86
CA ALA A 75 0.48 -6.15 8.00
C ALA A 75 0.90 -7.56 8.43
N ILE A 76 0.36 -8.61 7.80
CA ILE A 76 0.70 -9.99 8.10
C ILE A 76 1.91 -10.39 7.25
N LEU A 77 3.05 -10.58 7.91
CA LEU A 77 4.28 -10.98 7.25
C LEU A 77 4.48 -12.49 7.29
N LYS A 78 5.15 -13.03 6.27
CA LYS A 78 5.63 -14.40 6.28
C LYS A 78 6.61 -14.59 7.44
N GLN A 79 6.72 -15.81 7.95
CA GLN A 79 7.58 -16.12 9.10
C GLN A 79 9.03 -15.64 8.88
N GLU A 80 9.56 -15.80 7.69
CA GLU A 80 10.91 -15.37 7.31
C GLU A 80 11.12 -13.86 7.35
N ASP A 81 10.02 -13.07 7.28
CA ASP A 81 10.07 -11.61 7.24
C ASP A 81 9.64 -10.95 8.55
N ARG A 82 9.27 -11.73 9.58
CA ARG A 82 8.67 -11.19 10.81
C ARG A 82 9.56 -10.24 11.60
N GLU A 83 10.87 -10.37 11.48
CA GLU A 83 11.81 -9.48 12.16
C GLU A 83 12.17 -8.25 11.35
N LYS A 84 11.70 -8.17 10.11
CA LYS A 84 11.94 -7.02 9.24
C LYS A 84 11.03 -5.85 9.58
N SER A 85 11.48 -4.65 9.29
CA SER A 85 10.62 -3.46 9.34
C SER A 85 9.63 -3.49 8.18
N LEU A 86 8.37 -3.19 8.47
CA LEU A 86 7.33 -3.08 7.45
C LEU A 86 6.99 -1.61 7.25
N TYR A 87 7.01 -1.17 5.98
CA TYR A 87 6.63 0.19 5.60
C TYR A 87 5.48 0.14 4.62
N PHE A 88 4.49 1.00 4.85
CA PHE A 88 3.47 1.28 3.86
C PHE A 88 3.86 2.55 3.12
N VAL A 89 3.91 2.45 1.80
CA VAL A 89 4.31 3.56 0.92
C VAL A 89 3.11 3.92 0.06
N PHE A 90 2.76 5.20 0.06
CA PHE A 90 1.62 5.71 -0.69
C PHE A 90 2.12 6.64 -1.79
N SER A 91 1.80 6.30 -3.03
CA SER A 91 2.09 7.13 -4.19
C SER A 91 0.83 7.90 -4.56
N TYR A 92 0.86 9.21 -4.30
CA TYR A 92 -0.23 10.14 -4.58
C TYR A 92 0.14 11.06 -5.75
N LEU A 93 -0.86 11.79 -6.27
CA LEU A 93 -0.61 12.77 -7.34
C LEU A 93 0.37 13.87 -6.92
N ASP A 94 0.39 14.22 -5.64
CA ASP A 94 1.23 15.30 -5.10
C ASP A 94 2.52 14.81 -4.42
N GLY A 95 2.82 13.53 -4.48
CA GLY A 95 4.08 13.02 -3.97
C GLY A 95 4.04 11.62 -3.41
N LEU A 96 5.17 11.21 -2.87
CA LEU A 96 5.37 9.90 -2.29
C LEU A 96 5.48 10.05 -0.77
N PHE A 97 4.73 9.22 -0.05
CA PHE A 97 4.63 9.26 1.41
C PHE A 97 4.82 7.87 1.99
N TYR A 98 5.21 7.79 3.25
CA TYR A 98 5.34 6.50 3.92
C TYR A 98 4.96 6.59 5.39
N ILE A 99 4.72 5.42 5.98
CA ILE A 99 4.61 5.23 7.42
C ILE A 99 5.18 3.86 7.76
N LYS A 100 5.96 3.79 8.84
CA LYS A 100 6.42 2.51 9.37
C LYS A 100 5.30 1.85 10.18
N TYR A 101 5.06 0.57 9.92
CA TYR A 101 4.08 -0.18 10.69
C TYR A 101 4.53 -0.34 12.14
N ASP A 102 3.63 -0.03 13.06
CA ASP A 102 3.78 -0.24 14.50
C ASP A 102 2.47 -0.85 14.98
N GLU A 103 2.51 -2.05 15.51
CA GLU A 103 1.32 -2.80 15.89
C GLU A 103 0.45 -2.05 16.89
N GLN A 104 1.07 -1.45 17.92
CA GLN A 104 0.35 -0.74 18.97
C GLN A 104 -0.33 0.51 18.42
N ARG A 105 0.40 1.31 17.64
CA ARG A 105 -0.13 2.54 17.05
C ARG A 105 -1.24 2.24 16.05
N PHE A 106 -1.03 1.24 15.17
CA PHE A 106 -2.00 0.88 14.15
C PHE A 106 -3.26 0.25 14.72
N SER A 107 -3.18 -0.39 15.90
CA SER A 107 -4.36 -0.95 16.55
C SER A 107 -5.43 0.10 16.88
N GLU A 108 -5.01 1.34 17.10
CA GLU A 108 -5.93 2.46 17.36
C GLU A 108 -6.70 2.88 16.11
N TRP A 109 -6.19 2.55 14.93
CA TRP A 109 -6.78 2.91 13.63
C TRP A 109 -7.56 1.78 12.97
N LYS A 110 -7.64 0.64 13.62
CA LYS A 110 -8.27 -0.55 13.06
C LYS A 110 -9.78 -0.47 13.19
N SER A 111 -10.50 -0.75 12.10
CA SER A 111 -11.95 -0.88 12.12
C SER A 111 -12.42 -1.81 11.00
N VAL A 112 -13.68 -2.21 11.07
CA VAL A 112 -14.30 -3.00 10.02
C VAL A 112 -14.79 -2.05 8.92
N PHE A 113 -14.42 -2.35 7.69
CA PHE A 113 -14.86 -1.62 6.52
C PHE A 113 -15.70 -2.53 5.63
N GLN A 114 -16.86 -2.01 5.23
CA GLN A 114 -17.72 -2.69 4.28
C GLN A 114 -18.08 -1.70 3.17
N ARG A 115 -17.65 -2.01 1.94
CA ARG A 115 -18.07 -1.25 0.77
C ARG A 115 -19.56 -1.42 0.58
N ASN A 116 -20.26 -0.34 0.24
CA ASN A 116 -21.63 -0.45 -0.27
C ASN A 116 -21.58 -1.29 -1.56
N ALA A 117 -22.25 -2.43 -1.52
CA ALA A 117 -22.27 -3.34 -2.64
C ALA A 117 -22.87 -2.65 -3.87
N ARG A 118 -22.17 -2.71 -5.00
CA ARG A 118 -22.79 -2.50 -6.29
C ARG A 118 -23.86 -3.57 -6.48
N LEU A 119 -24.91 -3.24 -7.19
CA LEU A 119 -25.95 -4.24 -7.53
C LEU A 119 -25.27 -5.51 -8.07
N GLY A 120 -25.47 -6.64 -7.39
CA GLY A 120 -24.91 -7.94 -7.75
C GLY A 120 -23.52 -8.27 -7.21
N CYS A 121 -22.85 -7.33 -6.52
CA CYS A 121 -21.56 -7.58 -5.85
C CYS A 121 -21.72 -7.44 -4.35
N ARG A 122 -21.32 -8.47 -3.61
CA ARG A 122 -21.27 -8.42 -2.15
C ARG A 122 -19.80 -8.43 -1.72
N ASP A 123 -19.31 -7.27 -1.28
CA ASP A 123 -18.03 -7.23 -0.61
C ASP A 123 -18.24 -7.67 0.84
N LEU A 124 -17.48 -8.68 1.26
CA LEU A 124 -17.49 -9.11 2.66
C LEU A 124 -16.85 -8.03 3.53
N PRO A 125 -17.38 -7.81 4.77
CA PRO A 125 -16.71 -6.93 5.71
C PRO A 125 -15.27 -7.39 5.95
N HIS A 126 -14.34 -6.46 5.97
CA HIS A 126 -12.94 -6.76 6.26
C HIS A 126 -12.34 -5.67 7.14
N GLU A 127 -11.31 -6.04 7.88
CA GLU A 127 -10.63 -5.11 8.74
C GLU A 127 -9.64 -4.26 7.96
N VAL A 128 -9.64 -2.96 8.24
CA VAL A 128 -8.72 -2.00 7.63
C VAL A 128 -8.13 -1.10 8.71
N PHE A 129 -6.96 -0.54 8.41
CA PHE A 129 -6.41 0.57 9.16
C PHE A 129 -6.82 1.87 8.49
N HIS A 130 -7.34 2.81 9.28
CA HIS A 130 -7.63 4.19 8.87
C HIS A 130 -6.48 5.08 9.33
N ILE A 131 -5.47 5.23 8.50
CA ILE A 131 -4.25 5.96 8.84
C ILE A 131 -4.50 7.45 8.63
N PRO A 132 -4.42 8.30 9.67
CA PRO A 132 -4.54 9.74 9.46
C PRO A 132 -3.50 10.23 8.45
N TYR A 133 -3.93 11.07 7.49
CA TYR A 133 -3.01 11.54 6.44
C TYR A 133 -1.79 12.29 7.02
N ASN A 134 -1.98 12.98 8.15
CA ASN A 134 -0.90 13.73 8.81
C ASN A 134 0.09 12.83 9.56
N ALA A 135 -0.19 11.53 9.70
CA ALA A 135 0.78 10.56 10.22
C ALA A 135 1.75 10.08 9.14
N LEU A 136 1.49 10.38 7.87
CA LEU A 136 2.35 10.02 6.76
C LEU A 136 3.51 11.01 6.64
N THR A 137 4.69 10.50 6.33
CA THR A 137 5.88 11.32 6.10
C THR A 137 6.19 11.37 4.61
N ARG A 138 6.45 12.56 4.08
CA ARG A 138 6.81 12.73 2.67
C ARG A 138 8.22 12.20 2.43
N ILE A 139 8.36 11.43 1.36
CA ILE A 139 9.68 11.02 0.85
C ILE A 139 10.17 12.16 -0.04
N ASN A 140 11.28 12.74 0.32
CA ASN A 140 11.93 13.77 -0.48
C ASN A 140 12.77 13.12 -1.57
N GLU A 141 12.62 13.61 -2.77
CA GLU A 141 13.41 13.16 -3.92
C GLU A 141 14.83 13.72 -3.87
#